data_ae5e571a871e850dcd3d17a5e5b44190
#
_entry.id   ae5e571a871e850dcd3d17a5e5b44190
#
_cell.length_a   1.000
_cell.length_b   1.000
_cell.length_c   1.000
_cell.angle_alpha   90.00
_cell.angle_beta   90.00
_cell.angle_gamma   90.00
#
_symmetry.space_group_name_H-M   'P 1'
#
loop_
_entity.id
_entity.type
_entity.pdbx_description
1 polymer ?
#
loop_
_entity_poly.entity_id
_entity_poly.type
_entity_poly.pdbx_seq_one_letter_code
_entity_poly.pdbx_strand_id
1 'polypeptide(L)'
;MTPEIKGADASVEVEVFLTNAAADQKLVYTVKDAEGKEVAKTETAAGETKAVLSIPAVHLWNGKKDPYLYTAEVALVSGEETVDAVSTRFGCRTFEIDPERGFILNGEEYPLRGVSRHQDRWGIGNALLPEHHREDIDLICELGATTIRLAHYQHDQYFYDLCDERGLVIWAEIPYISSHMPNGRENTISQMKELVVQNYNHPSIVVWGLSNEITMAGSSDEDLLENHRILNDMVHEMDHTRLTTIAVVSMCDIHDPYIQIPDVISYNHYFGWYGGDVSMNGPWMD
;
A
#
# COMPACT_ATOMS: atom_id res chain seq x y z
N MET A 1 -8.28 8.44 -3.52
CA MET A 1 -8.20 9.64 -2.66
C MET A 1 -6.76 9.92 -2.31
N THR A 2 -6.35 11.18 -2.37
CA THR A 2 -4.99 11.62 -2.04
C THR A 2 -5.08 12.69 -0.95
N PRO A 3 -4.99 12.29 0.33
CA PRO A 3 -5.00 13.21 1.46
C PRO A 3 -3.67 13.96 1.58
N GLU A 4 -3.73 15.26 1.83
CA GLU A 4 -2.60 16.13 2.18
C GLU A 4 -2.91 16.82 3.51
N ILE A 5 -2.06 16.61 4.51
CA ILE A 5 -2.24 17.22 5.84
C ILE A 5 -1.70 18.63 5.84
N LYS A 6 -2.54 19.59 6.29
CA LYS A 6 -2.24 21.03 6.34
C LYS A 6 -2.49 21.57 7.76
N GLY A 7 -1.51 21.39 8.62
CA GLY A 7 -1.65 21.74 10.04
C GLY A 7 -2.65 20.83 10.76
N ALA A 8 -3.77 21.39 11.23
CA ALA A 8 -4.84 20.61 11.88
C ALA A 8 -5.89 20.07 10.90
N ASP A 9 -5.83 20.45 9.63
CA ASP A 9 -6.82 20.12 8.62
C ASP A 9 -6.21 19.19 7.56
N ALA A 10 -7.05 18.57 6.74
CA ALA A 10 -6.63 17.86 5.54
C ALA A 10 -7.30 18.41 4.29
N SER A 11 -6.54 18.42 3.19
CA SER A 11 -7.07 18.60 1.84
C SER A 11 -7.06 17.22 1.16
N VAL A 12 -8.19 16.76 0.67
CA VAL A 12 -8.33 15.44 0.04
C VAL A 12 -8.71 15.63 -1.42
N GLU A 13 -7.79 15.30 -2.34
CA GLU A 13 -8.14 15.17 -3.74
C GLU A 13 -8.85 13.83 -3.96
N VAL A 14 -10.02 13.87 -4.56
CA VAL A 14 -10.79 12.69 -4.96
C VAL A 14 -10.89 12.66 -6.46
N GLU A 15 -10.39 11.61 -7.08
CA GLU A 15 -10.52 11.33 -8.51
C GLU A 15 -11.40 10.12 -8.72
N VAL A 16 -12.34 10.20 -9.67
CA VAL A 16 -13.20 9.10 -10.10
C VAL A 16 -13.03 8.82 -11.58
N PHE A 17 -13.20 7.57 -11.94
CA PHE A 17 -13.20 7.14 -13.34
C PHE A 17 -14.63 6.85 -13.77
N LEU A 18 -15.08 7.56 -14.81
CA LEU A 18 -16.43 7.47 -15.35
C LEU A 18 -16.41 6.96 -16.78
N THR A 19 -17.43 6.17 -17.11
CA THR A 19 -17.75 5.81 -18.49
C THR A 19 -19.20 6.19 -18.80
N ASN A 20 -19.44 6.73 -19.99
CA ASN A 20 -20.79 7.02 -20.51
C ASN A 20 -21.63 8.02 -19.69
N ALA A 21 -21.00 8.97 -18.99
CA ALA A 21 -21.72 10.04 -18.32
C ALA A 21 -22.37 11.01 -19.34
N ALA A 22 -23.59 11.46 -19.04
CA ALA A 22 -24.27 12.48 -19.85
C ALA A 22 -23.81 13.89 -19.45
N ALA A 23 -23.84 14.84 -20.35
CA ALA A 23 -23.32 16.20 -20.16
C ALA A 23 -24.11 17.03 -19.13
N ASP A 24 -25.34 16.67 -18.83
CA ASP A 24 -26.22 17.33 -17.84
C ASP A 24 -26.14 16.70 -16.45
N GLN A 25 -25.34 15.65 -16.29
CA GLN A 25 -25.11 14.98 -15.00
C GLN A 25 -24.06 15.70 -14.18
N LYS A 26 -24.10 15.47 -12.87
CA LYS A 26 -23.16 15.97 -11.88
C LYS A 26 -22.56 14.85 -11.08
N LEU A 27 -21.35 15.08 -10.55
CA LEU A 27 -20.74 14.28 -9.52
C LEU A 27 -20.89 14.99 -8.17
N VAL A 28 -21.40 14.27 -7.20
CA VAL A 28 -21.52 14.73 -5.81
C VAL A 28 -20.55 13.94 -4.95
N TYR A 29 -19.57 14.63 -4.40
CA TYR A 29 -18.54 14.06 -3.53
C TYR A 29 -18.90 14.34 -2.09
N THR A 30 -18.92 13.31 -1.26
CA THR A 30 -19.23 13.42 0.16
C THR A 30 -18.19 12.64 0.97
N VAL A 31 -17.62 13.28 1.99
CA VAL A 31 -16.77 12.60 2.99
C VAL A 31 -17.54 12.52 4.30
N LYS A 32 -17.57 11.31 4.87
CA LYS A 32 -18.19 11.01 6.16
C LYS A 32 -17.15 10.57 7.17
N ASP A 33 -17.35 10.92 8.42
CA ASP A 33 -16.57 10.41 9.55
C ASP A 33 -16.92 8.95 9.89
N ALA A 34 -16.29 8.39 10.92
CA ALA A 34 -16.51 7.01 11.36
C ALA A 34 -17.93 6.76 11.87
N GLU A 35 -18.63 7.80 12.32
CA GLU A 35 -20.03 7.76 12.77
C GLU A 35 -21.03 7.94 11.61
N GLY A 36 -20.52 8.15 10.37
CA GLY A 36 -21.34 8.34 9.19
C GLY A 36 -21.85 9.77 8.99
N LYS A 37 -21.36 10.73 9.78
CA LYS A 37 -21.72 12.14 9.64
C LYS A 37 -20.93 12.79 8.52
N GLU A 38 -21.61 13.58 7.67
CA GLU A 38 -20.98 14.38 6.63
C GLU A 38 -20.02 15.42 7.25
N VAL A 39 -18.74 15.38 6.84
CA VAL A 39 -17.70 16.32 7.26
C VAL A 39 -17.23 17.22 6.13
N ALA A 40 -17.38 16.78 4.88
CA ALA A 40 -17.09 17.59 3.71
C ALA A 40 -17.97 17.17 2.53
N LYS A 41 -18.32 18.13 1.68
CA LYS A 41 -19.11 17.87 0.47
C LYS A 41 -18.79 18.91 -0.61
N THR A 42 -18.78 18.46 -1.86
CA THR A 42 -18.67 19.33 -3.04
C THR A 42 -19.34 18.68 -4.24
N GLU A 43 -19.55 19.44 -5.30
CA GLU A 43 -20.07 18.92 -6.57
C GLU A 43 -19.28 19.47 -7.76
N THR A 44 -19.23 18.68 -8.83
CA THR A 44 -18.66 19.07 -10.13
C THR A 44 -19.61 18.67 -11.25
N ALA A 45 -19.41 19.21 -12.45
CA ALA A 45 -20.01 18.62 -13.65
C ALA A 45 -19.42 17.21 -13.88
N ALA A 46 -20.18 16.29 -14.48
CA ALA A 46 -19.72 14.92 -14.71
C ALA A 46 -18.45 14.82 -15.59
N GLY A 47 -18.14 15.86 -16.38
CA GLY A 47 -16.88 15.96 -17.13
C GLY A 47 -15.66 16.34 -16.28
N GLU A 48 -15.86 16.80 -15.05
CA GLU A 48 -14.80 17.17 -14.10
C GLU A 48 -14.67 16.08 -13.04
N THR A 49 -13.87 15.06 -13.32
CA THR A 49 -13.75 13.84 -12.50
C THR A 49 -12.86 13.97 -11.28
N LYS A 50 -12.35 15.17 -11.01
CA LYS A 50 -11.53 15.50 -9.83
C LYS A 50 -12.17 16.58 -8.98
N ALA A 51 -12.12 16.38 -7.68
CA ALA A 51 -12.56 17.38 -6.71
C ALA A 51 -11.62 17.41 -5.51
N VAL A 52 -11.51 18.57 -4.87
CA VAL A 52 -10.74 18.73 -3.63
C VAL A 52 -11.70 19.08 -2.51
N LEU A 53 -11.66 18.29 -1.45
CA LEU A 53 -12.46 18.50 -0.25
C LEU A 53 -11.54 18.87 0.93
N SER A 54 -12.00 19.77 1.80
CA SER A 54 -11.30 20.13 3.03
C SER A 54 -11.98 19.46 4.23
N ILE A 55 -11.18 18.76 5.03
CA ILE A 55 -11.63 18.14 6.28
C ILE A 55 -11.02 18.95 7.44
N PRO A 56 -11.80 19.80 8.11
CA PRO A 56 -11.31 20.57 9.26
C PRO A 56 -11.09 19.67 10.48
N ALA A 57 -10.09 19.98 11.28
CA ALA A 57 -9.71 19.22 12.47
C ALA A 57 -9.62 17.69 12.18
N VAL A 58 -8.83 17.35 11.15
CA VAL A 58 -8.75 15.99 10.65
C VAL A 58 -8.33 14.99 11.73
N HIS A 59 -9.04 13.87 11.81
CA HIS A 59 -8.68 12.73 12.65
C HIS A 59 -7.75 11.82 11.84
N LEU A 60 -6.51 11.66 12.31
CA LEU A 60 -5.49 10.91 11.57
C LEU A 60 -5.61 9.41 11.79
N TRP A 61 -5.34 8.62 10.73
CA TRP A 61 -5.05 7.21 10.86
C TRP A 61 -3.66 7.06 11.52
N ASN A 62 -3.62 6.58 12.75
CA ASN A 62 -2.41 6.54 13.58
C ASN A 62 -1.97 5.11 13.95
N GLY A 63 -2.02 4.22 12.98
CA GLY A 63 -1.64 2.83 13.18
C GLY A 63 -2.46 2.17 14.29
N LYS A 64 -1.83 1.26 15.06
CA LYS A 64 -2.51 0.54 16.16
C LYS A 64 -3.00 1.44 17.31
N LYS A 65 -2.50 2.67 17.42
CA LYS A 65 -2.95 3.60 18.46
C LYS A 65 -4.38 4.09 18.19
N ASP A 66 -4.67 4.39 16.93
CA ASP A 66 -5.96 4.94 16.50
C ASP A 66 -6.12 4.78 14.98
N PRO A 67 -6.65 3.65 14.51
CA PRO A 67 -6.81 3.34 13.08
C PRO A 67 -8.05 4.01 12.48
N TYR A 68 -8.15 5.35 12.58
CA TYR A 68 -9.33 6.09 12.16
C TYR A 68 -9.52 6.13 10.65
N LEU A 69 -10.72 5.83 10.19
CA LEU A 69 -11.08 5.78 8.77
C LEU A 69 -12.26 6.69 8.47
N TYR A 70 -12.15 7.42 7.37
CA TYR A 70 -13.23 8.14 6.72
C TYR A 70 -13.85 7.28 5.62
N THR A 71 -15.08 7.63 5.22
CA THR A 71 -15.72 7.09 4.03
C THR A 71 -15.91 8.21 3.01
N ALA A 72 -15.43 8.01 1.79
CA ALA A 72 -15.74 8.85 0.65
C ALA A 72 -16.83 8.18 -0.19
N GLU A 73 -17.87 8.94 -0.52
CA GLU A 73 -18.91 8.56 -1.46
C GLU A 73 -18.88 9.52 -2.65
N VAL A 74 -18.98 8.98 -3.85
CA VAL A 74 -19.18 9.79 -5.05
C VAL A 74 -20.40 9.27 -5.79
N ALA A 75 -21.39 10.14 -5.95
CA ALA A 75 -22.63 9.84 -6.63
C ALA A 75 -22.70 10.57 -7.99
N LEU A 76 -23.09 9.85 -9.04
CA LEU A 76 -23.47 10.41 -10.33
C LEU A 76 -24.95 10.75 -10.27
N VAL A 77 -25.32 12.02 -10.48
CA VAL A 77 -26.68 12.52 -10.30
C VAL A 77 -27.21 13.14 -11.59
N SER A 78 -28.44 12.81 -11.95
CA SER A 78 -29.20 13.39 -13.04
C SER A 78 -30.46 14.07 -12.48
N GLY A 79 -30.51 15.41 -12.50
CA GLY A 79 -31.57 16.14 -11.80
C GLY A 79 -31.53 15.88 -10.28
N GLU A 80 -32.58 15.24 -9.75
CA GLU A 80 -32.67 14.82 -8.32
C GLU A 80 -32.40 13.32 -8.11
N GLU A 81 -32.15 12.56 -9.18
CA GLU A 81 -31.98 11.12 -9.12
C GLU A 81 -30.50 10.74 -9.07
N THR A 82 -30.13 9.85 -8.15
CA THR A 82 -28.81 9.20 -8.15
C THR A 82 -28.83 8.06 -9.14
N VAL A 83 -28.02 8.19 -10.20
CA VAL A 83 -27.92 7.21 -11.29
C VAL A 83 -26.95 6.10 -10.94
N ASP A 84 -25.84 6.45 -10.29
CA ASP A 84 -24.80 5.52 -9.84
C ASP A 84 -24.06 6.09 -8.64
N ALA A 85 -23.46 5.23 -7.81
CA ALA A 85 -22.68 5.67 -6.68
C ALA A 85 -21.60 4.64 -6.30
N VAL A 86 -20.45 5.15 -5.90
CA VAL A 86 -19.36 4.35 -5.33
C VAL A 86 -19.00 4.86 -3.95
N SER A 87 -18.60 3.96 -3.07
CA SER A 87 -18.18 4.29 -1.72
C SER A 87 -16.91 3.50 -1.39
N THR A 88 -15.94 4.16 -0.74
CA THR A 88 -14.70 3.53 -0.30
C THR A 88 -14.18 4.21 0.96
N ARG A 89 -13.47 3.44 1.80
CA ARG A 89 -12.82 3.97 3.00
C ARG A 89 -11.43 4.49 2.68
N PHE A 90 -10.95 5.44 3.44
CA PHE A 90 -9.58 5.94 3.40
C PHE A 90 -9.17 6.50 4.77
N GLY A 91 -7.88 6.68 4.98
CA GLY A 91 -7.34 7.32 6.17
C GLY A 91 -6.43 8.48 5.79
N CYS A 92 -6.36 9.47 6.66
CA CYS A 92 -5.48 10.61 6.53
C CYS A 92 -4.25 10.40 7.41
N ARG A 93 -3.06 10.42 6.85
CA ARG A 93 -1.80 10.25 7.58
C ARG A 93 -0.64 10.88 6.84
N THR A 94 0.44 11.12 7.57
CA THR A 94 1.79 11.36 7.02
C THR A 94 2.73 10.28 7.48
N PHE A 95 3.74 9.96 6.70
CA PHE A 95 4.85 9.11 7.15
C PHE A 95 6.14 9.51 6.43
N GLU A 96 7.24 9.16 7.06
CA GLU A 96 8.57 9.28 6.49
C GLU A 96 9.47 8.15 6.99
N ILE A 97 10.54 7.87 6.26
CA ILE A 97 11.61 6.97 6.69
C ILE A 97 12.86 7.79 6.90
N ASP A 98 13.33 7.86 8.13
CA ASP A 98 14.53 8.57 8.53
C ASP A 98 15.64 7.56 8.81
N PRO A 99 16.86 7.72 8.23
CA PRO A 99 17.94 6.76 8.42
C PRO A 99 18.40 6.57 9.87
N GLU A 100 18.22 7.58 10.75
CA GLU A 100 18.63 7.53 12.15
C GLU A 100 17.47 7.16 13.08
N ARG A 101 16.23 7.57 12.75
CA ARG A 101 15.05 7.42 13.60
C ARG A 101 14.14 6.28 13.17
N GLY A 102 14.32 5.76 11.95
CA GLY A 102 13.49 4.72 11.36
C GLY A 102 12.17 5.24 10.78
N PHE A 103 11.11 4.45 10.90
CA PHE A 103 9.79 4.81 10.38
C PHE A 103 9.07 5.77 11.34
N ILE A 104 8.58 6.87 10.79
CA ILE A 104 7.87 7.92 11.52
C ILE A 104 6.45 8.01 10.96
N LEU A 105 5.44 7.89 11.81
CA LEU A 105 4.03 8.01 11.47
C LEU A 105 3.44 9.25 12.16
N ASN A 106 2.88 10.17 11.38
CA ASN A 106 2.29 11.42 11.88
C ASN A 106 3.24 12.22 12.79
N GLY A 107 4.54 12.22 12.46
CA GLY A 107 5.57 12.95 13.20
C GLY A 107 6.13 12.22 14.44
N GLU A 108 5.60 11.04 14.78
CA GLU A 108 6.09 10.22 15.90
C GLU A 108 6.84 8.98 15.41
N GLU A 109 7.91 8.60 16.11
CA GLU A 109 8.60 7.33 15.85
C GLU A 109 7.64 6.15 16.06
N TYR A 110 7.55 5.32 15.04
CA TYR A 110 6.65 4.16 15.02
C TYR A 110 7.42 2.90 14.61
N PRO A 111 7.97 2.15 15.56
CA PRO A 111 8.78 0.97 15.25
C PRO A 111 8.01 -0.08 14.47
N LEU A 112 8.53 -0.46 13.31
CA LEU A 112 7.97 -1.51 12.48
C LEU A 112 8.50 -2.87 12.94
N ARG A 113 7.68 -3.61 13.69
CA ARG A 113 7.96 -4.98 14.17
C ARG A 113 6.82 -5.87 13.71
N GLY A 114 7.11 -6.88 12.93
CA GLY A 114 6.02 -7.64 12.34
C GLY A 114 6.44 -8.95 11.71
N VAL A 115 5.60 -9.39 10.80
CA VAL A 115 5.70 -10.69 10.15
C VAL A 115 5.55 -10.55 8.64
N SER A 116 6.07 -11.54 7.90
CA SER A 116 5.65 -11.78 6.51
C SER A 116 4.49 -12.77 6.50
N ARG A 117 3.49 -12.50 5.68
CA ARG A 117 2.32 -13.37 5.55
C ARG A 117 2.19 -13.86 4.11
N HIS A 118 2.00 -15.16 3.95
CA HIS A 118 1.48 -15.77 2.73
C HIS A 118 -0.02 -15.99 2.83
N GLN A 119 -0.74 -15.84 1.70
CA GLN A 119 -2.17 -16.04 1.62
C GLN A 119 -2.47 -17.49 1.26
N ASP A 120 -2.15 -18.40 2.17
CA ASP A 120 -2.42 -19.83 2.00
C ASP A 120 -2.75 -20.52 3.33
N ARG A 121 -3.38 -21.68 3.23
CA ARG A 121 -3.75 -22.47 4.40
C ARG A 121 -3.71 -23.97 4.06
N TRP A 122 -3.27 -24.78 5.02
CA TRP A 122 -3.25 -26.22 4.88
C TRP A 122 -4.62 -26.78 4.47
N GLY A 123 -4.60 -27.61 3.42
CA GLY A 123 -5.79 -28.30 2.90
C GLY A 123 -6.66 -27.52 1.92
N ILE A 124 -6.51 -26.19 1.83
CA ILE A 124 -7.29 -25.36 0.91
C ILE A 124 -6.44 -24.44 0.02
N GLY A 125 -5.12 -24.39 0.24
CA GLY A 125 -4.24 -23.49 -0.52
C GLY A 125 -4.70 -22.03 -0.39
N ASN A 126 -4.77 -21.31 -1.52
CA ASN A 126 -5.14 -19.90 -1.57
C ASN A 126 -6.67 -19.65 -1.53
N ALA A 127 -7.49 -20.68 -1.42
CA ALA A 127 -8.95 -20.55 -1.38
C ALA A 127 -9.45 -20.15 0.02
N LEU A 128 -8.93 -19.05 0.55
CA LEU A 128 -9.27 -18.55 1.87
C LEU A 128 -10.67 -17.92 1.87
N LEU A 129 -11.35 -18.08 3.00
CA LEU A 129 -12.61 -17.42 3.31
C LEU A 129 -12.36 -16.24 4.27
N PRO A 130 -13.29 -15.29 4.43
CA PRO A 130 -13.14 -14.15 5.33
C PRO A 130 -12.77 -14.51 6.77
N GLU A 131 -13.27 -15.65 7.29
CA GLU A 131 -12.90 -16.12 8.62
C GLU A 131 -11.43 -16.50 8.76
N HIS A 132 -10.80 -17.01 7.71
CA HIS A 132 -9.37 -17.36 7.72
C HIS A 132 -8.51 -16.09 7.78
N HIS A 133 -8.90 -15.06 7.03
CA HIS A 133 -8.23 -13.76 7.08
C HIS A 133 -8.35 -13.10 8.47
N ARG A 134 -9.53 -13.21 9.12
CA ARG A 134 -9.72 -12.71 10.48
C ARG A 134 -8.88 -13.47 11.50
N GLU A 135 -8.82 -14.79 11.39
CA GLU A 135 -7.97 -15.62 12.26
C GLU A 135 -6.50 -15.21 12.14
N ASP A 136 -6.00 -15.07 10.91
CA ASP A 136 -4.61 -14.67 10.67
C ASP A 136 -4.29 -13.31 11.29
N ILE A 137 -5.13 -12.30 11.04
CA ILE A 137 -4.86 -10.95 11.54
C ILE A 137 -4.99 -10.86 13.06
N ASP A 138 -5.89 -11.64 13.67
CA ASP A 138 -6.03 -11.72 15.13
C ASP A 138 -4.77 -12.31 15.77
N LEU A 139 -4.21 -13.39 15.21
CA LEU A 139 -2.94 -13.98 15.64
C LEU A 139 -1.77 -13.01 15.48
N ILE A 140 -1.71 -12.29 14.36
CA ILE A 140 -0.68 -11.27 14.10
C ILE A 140 -0.78 -10.12 15.11
N CYS A 141 -2.00 -9.68 15.43
CA CYS A 141 -2.22 -8.65 16.45
C CYS A 141 -1.86 -9.14 17.87
N GLU A 142 -2.15 -10.40 18.20
CA GLU A 142 -1.79 -11.03 19.48
C GLU A 142 -0.27 -11.07 19.70
N LEU A 143 0.51 -11.30 18.63
CA LEU A 143 1.97 -11.21 18.66
C LEU A 143 2.49 -9.80 18.99
N GLY A 144 1.62 -8.78 18.93
CA GLY A 144 2.02 -7.39 19.10
C GLY A 144 2.60 -6.75 17.84
N ALA A 145 2.45 -7.36 16.67
CA ALA A 145 2.95 -6.82 15.41
C ALA A 145 2.37 -5.43 15.10
N THR A 146 3.19 -4.57 14.51
CA THR A 146 2.83 -3.23 14.03
C THR A 146 2.86 -3.14 12.51
N THR A 147 3.45 -4.13 11.83
CA THR A 147 3.59 -4.19 10.38
C THR A 147 3.44 -5.61 9.85
N ILE A 148 3.04 -5.71 8.59
CA ILE A 148 2.99 -6.98 7.85
C ILE A 148 3.58 -6.75 6.46
N ARG A 149 4.46 -7.63 6.03
CA ARG A 149 4.80 -7.78 4.61
C ARG A 149 3.85 -8.79 3.99
N LEU A 150 3.09 -8.39 2.98
CA LEU A 150 2.18 -9.26 2.23
C LEU A 150 2.96 -9.97 1.12
N ALA A 151 3.67 -11.02 1.51
CA ALA A 151 4.57 -11.78 0.65
C ALA A 151 3.79 -12.77 -0.24
N HIS A 152 4.12 -12.93 -1.46
CA HIS A 152 4.95 -12.16 -2.39
C HIS A 152 4.09 -11.73 -3.59
N TYR A 153 2.83 -11.37 -3.36
CA TYR A 153 1.80 -11.10 -4.36
C TYR A 153 0.64 -10.29 -3.75
N GLN A 154 -0.20 -9.75 -4.60
CA GLN A 154 -1.41 -9.05 -4.13
C GLN A 154 -2.31 -10.03 -3.36
N HIS A 155 -2.66 -9.66 -2.14
CA HIS A 155 -3.57 -10.41 -1.29
C HIS A 155 -5.03 -10.04 -1.55
N ASP A 156 -5.96 -10.75 -0.91
CA ASP A 156 -7.40 -10.47 -0.94
C ASP A 156 -7.69 -9.05 -0.41
N GLN A 157 -8.60 -8.33 -1.06
CA GLN A 157 -8.99 -6.96 -0.68
C GLN A 157 -9.49 -6.89 0.77
N TYR A 158 -10.20 -7.92 1.22
CA TYR A 158 -10.66 -7.99 2.59
C TYR A 158 -9.52 -7.99 3.62
N PHE A 159 -8.34 -8.55 3.28
CA PHE A 159 -7.20 -8.53 4.18
C PHE A 159 -6.58 -7.13 4.30
N TYR A 160 -6.54 -6.36 3.21
CA TYR A 160 -6.13 -4.94 3.28
C TYR A 160 -7.11 -4.13 4.13
N ASP A 161 -8.42 -4.34 3.97
CA ASP A 161 -9.43 -3.72 4.83
C ASP A 161 -9.21 -4.01 6.32
N LEU A 162 -8.91 -5.25 6.67
CA LEU A 162 -8.59 -5.65 8.04
C LEU A 162 -7.31 -4.97 8.55
N CYS A 163 -6.30 -4.81 7.70
CA CYS A 163 -5.07 -4.09 8.07
C CYS A 163 -5.33 -2.62 8.37
N ASP A 164 -6.17 -1.95 7.57
CA ASP A 164 -6.59 -0.58 7.83
C ASP A 164 -7.31 -0.45 9.18
N GLU A 165 -8.27 -1.36 9.45
CA GLU A 165 -9.07 -1.40 10.68
C GLU A 165 -8.25 -1.73 11.93
N ARG A 166 -7.23 -2.55 11.80
CA ARG A 166 -6.34 -2.96 12.90
C ARG A 166 -5.13 -2.05 13.07
N GLY A 167 -4.94 -1.09 12.16
CA GLY A 167 -3.84 -0.14 12.20
C GLY A 167 -2.46 -0.75 11.93
N LEU A 168 -2.40 -1.78 11.08
CA LEU A 168 -1.15 -2.44 10.72
C LEU A 168 -0.54 -1.77 9.48
N VAL A 169 0.74 -1.40 9.57
CA VAL A 169 1.49 -0.85 8.43
C VAL A 169 1.83 -1.96 7.45
N ILE A 170 1.64 -1.72 6.15
CA ILE A 170 1.74 -2.75 5.12
C ILE A 170 2.85 -2.44 4.10
N TRP A 171 3.57 -3.49 3.74
CA TRP A 171 4.34 -3.61 2.53
C TRP A 171 3.59 -4.55 1.57
N ALA A 172 3.12 -4.01 0.43
CA ALA A 172 2.45 -4.76 -0.63
C ALA A 172 3.36 -4.91 -1.84
N GLU A 173 3.38 -6.08 -2.49
CA GLU A 173 4.30 -6.40 -3.57
C GLU A 173 3.66 -7.24 -4.68
N ILE A 174 4.29 -7.26 -5.85
CA ILE A 174 3.93 -8.12 -6.98
C ILE A 174 4.74 -9.43 -6.97
N PRO A 175 4.25 -10.50 -7.61
CA PRO A 175 4.95 -11.80 -7.66
C PRO A 175 6.09 -11.82 -8.68
N TYR A 176 6.96 -10.83 -8.66
CA TYR A 176 8.19 -10.78 -9.43
C TYR A 176 9.34 -11.26 -8.54
N ILE A 177 9.59 -12.57 -8.57
CA ILE A 177 10.39 -13.28 -7.57
C ILE A 177 11.42 -14.22 -8.19
N SER A 178 12.59 -14.31 -7.56
CA SER A 178 13.69 -15.26 -7.74
C SER A 178 14.42 -15.20 -9.09
N SER A 179 13.75 -14.90 -10.19
CA SER A 179 14.36 -14.90 -11.52
C SER A 179 13.71 -13.88 -12.45
N HIS A 180 14.55 -13.10 -13.12
CA HIS A 180 14.10 -12.22 -14.19
C HIS A 180 13.76 -13.03 -15.43
N MET A 181 12.61 -12.74 -16.04
CA MET A 181 12.17 -13.34 -17.29
C MET A 181 12.00 -12.23 -18.34
N PRO A 182 12.85 -12.17 -19.37
CA PRO A 182 12.80 -11.10 -20.39
C PRO A 182 11.44 -10.94 -21.08
N ASN A 183 10.68 -12.02 -21.21
CA ASN A 183 9.32 -12.01 -21.78
C ASN A 183 8.22 -11.74 -20.73
N GLY A 184 8.58 -11.49 -19.48
CA GLY A 184 7.66 -11.22 -18.36
C GLY A 184 7.39 -9.74 -18.12
N ARG A 185 8.06 -8.80 -18.80
CA ARG A 185 7.99 -7.36 -18.55
C ARG A 185 6.57 -6.81 -18.59
N GLU A 186 5.82 -7.08 -19.64
CA GLU A 186 4.42 -6.61 -19.76
C GLU A 186 3.54 -7.11 -18.60
N ASN A 187 3.79 -8.35 -18.17
CA ASN A 187 3.07 -8.94 -17.05
C ASN A 187 3.42 -8.25 -15.72
N THR A 188 4.69 -7.96 -15.44
CA THR A 188 5.08 -7.24 -14.22
C THR A 188 4.52 -5.83 -14.19
N ILE A 189 4.50 -5.12 -15.32
CA ILE A 189 3.90 -3.79 -15.48
C ILE A 189 2.38 -3.86 -15.21
N SER A 190 1.68 -4.82 -15.81
CA SER A 190 0.23 -4.98 -15.60
C SER A 190 -0.10 -5.27 -14.14
N GLN A 191 0.61 -6.19 -13.51
CA GLN A 191 0.38 -6.55 -12.10
C GLN A 191 0.69 -5.40 -11.15
N MET A 192 1.76 -4.65 -11.38
CA MET A 192 2.09 -3.49 -10.55
C MET A 192 1.02 -2.39 -10.69
N LYS A 193 0.56 -2.14 -11.92
CA LYS A 193 -0.52 -1.18 -12.17
C LYS A 193 -1.82 -1.58 -11.47
N GLU A 194 -2.17 -2.86 -11.54
CA GLU A 194 -3.36 -3.40 -10.85
C GLU A 194 -3.22 -3.29 -9.33
N LEU A 195 -2.06 -3.65 -8.78
CA LEU A 195 -1.79 -3.55 -7.35
C LEU A 195 -1.97 -2.12 -6.83
N VAL A 196 -1.38 -1.13 -7.51
CA VAL A 196 -1.47 0.28 -7.10
C VAL A 196 -2.90 0.80 -7.25
N VAL A 197 -3.55 0.58 -8.40
CA VAL A 197 -4.91 1.10 -8.66
C VAL A 197 -5.92 0.53 -7.68
N GLN A 198 -5.88 -0.77 -7.42
CA GLN A 198 -6.86 -1.44 -6.56
C GLN A 198 -6.66 -1.12 -5.08
N ASN A 199 -5.42 -0.80 -4.67
CA ASN A 199 -5.09 -0.62 -3.26
C ASN A 199 -4.70 0.82 -2.88
N TYR A 200 -4.86 1.77 -3.78
CA TYR A 200 -4.45 3.16 -3.58
C TYR A 200 -5.05 3.81 -2.32
N ASN A 201 -6.27 3.46 -1.96
CA ASN A 201 -7.01 4.09 -0.87
C ASN A 201 -6.71 3.53 0.53
N HIS A 202 -5.94 2.44 0.64
CA HIS A 202 -5.57 1.83 1.92
C HIS A 202 -4.50 2.66 2.64
N PRO A 203 -4.80 3.30 3.79
CA PRO A 203 -3.81 4.09 4.54
C PRO A 203 -2.72 3.22 5.16
N SER A 204 -2.98 1.94 5.38
CA SER A 204 -2.03 0.97 5.91
C SER A 204 -0.82 0.78 5.01
N ILE A 205 -0.97 0.86 3.68
CA ILE A 205 0.14 0.66 2.74
C ILE A 205 1.06 1.88 2.74
N VAL A 206 2.37 1.65 2.93
CA VAL A 206 3.40 2.69 2.94
C VAL A 206 4.49 2.47 1.89
N VAL A 207 4.67 1.22 1.43
CA VAL A 207 5.63 0.90 0.37
C VAL A 207 5.04 -0.09 -0.64
N TRP A 208 5.45 0.09 -1.90
CA TRP A 208 5.18 -0.81 -3.00
C TRP A 208 6.43 -1.64 -3.32
N GLY A 209 6.33 -2.96 -3.20
CA GLY A 209 7.42 -3.89 -3.50
C GLY A 209 7.52 -4.22 -4.98
N LEU A 210 8.65 -3.87 -5.60
CA LEU A 210 8.88 -4.09 -7.03
C LEU A 210 9.28 -5.53 -7.33
N SER A 211 10.07 -6.17 -6.47
CA SER A 211 10.51 -7.56 -6.64
C SER A 211 11.03 -8.18 -5.34
N ASN A 212 11.20 -9.50 -5.36
CA ASN A 212 11.81 -10.27 -4.28
C ASN A 212 12.90 -11.20 -4.80
N GLU A 213 14.12 -11.06 -4.27
CA GLU A 213 15.26 -11.97 -4.51
C GLU A 213 15.51 -12.29 -5.99
N ILE A 214 15.29 -11.31 -6.86
CA ILE A 214 15.26 -11.51 -8.31
C ILE A 214 16.61 -11.92 -8.90
N THR A 215 17.71 -11.71 -8.17
CA THR A 215 19.06 -12.11 -8.56
C THR A 215 19.49 -13.45 -7.97
N MET A 216 18.60 -14.18 -7.27
CA MET A 216 18.94 -15.48 -6.68
C MET A 216 19.41 -16.50 -7.73
N ALA A 217 18.85 -16.47 -8.94
CA ALA A 217 19.19 -17.36 -10.05
C ALA A 217 20.25 -16.81 -11.03
N GLY A 218 20.82 -15.63 -10.76
CA GLY A 218 21.79 -14.98 -11.64
C GLY A 218 22.21 -13.59 -11.18
N SER A 219 23.05 -12.94 -11.98
CA SER A 219 23.44 -11.53 -11.79
C SER A 219 22.39 -10.59 -12.39
N SER A 220 22.37 -9.35 -11.93
CA SER A 220 21.63 -8.28 -12.60
C SER A 220 22.20 -8.04 -14.00
N ASP A 221 21.33 -8.00 -14.99
CA ASP A 221 21.67 -7.62 -16.38
C ASP A 221 20.87 -6.36 -16.77
N GLU A 222 21.17 -5.79 -17.92
CA GLU A 222 20.54 -4.53 -18.34
C GLU A 222 19.03 -4.66 -18.54
N ASP A 223 18.51 -5.81 -18.95
CA ASP A 223 17.06 -6.02 -19.13
C ASP A 223 16.34 -6.06 -17.77
N LEU A 224 16.95 -6.67 -16.76
CA LEU A 224 16.47 -6.63 -15.38
C LEU A 224 16.48 -5.20 -14.83
N LEU A 225 17.58 -4.48 -15.00
CA LEU A 225 17.71 -3.10 -14.54
C LEU A 225 16.65 -2.20 -15.19
N GLU A 226 16.46 -2.32 -16.51
CA GLU A 226 15.47 -1.55 -17.23
C GLU A 226 14.04 -1.86 -16.76
N ASN A 227 13.71 -3.13 -16.51
CA ASN A 227 12.41 -3.52 -15.99
C ASN A 227 12.14 -2.89 -14.60
N HIS A 228 13.14 -2.86 -13.71
CA HIS A 228 13.01 -2.22 -12.40
C HIS A 228 12.84 -0.70 -12.50
N ARG A 229 13.57 -0.03 -13.40
CA ARG A 229 13.38 1.41 -13.65
C ARG A 229 11.98 1.72 -14.15
N ILE A 230 11.48 0.94 -15.13
CA ILE A 230 10.12 1.11 -15.64
C ILE A 230 9.07 0.94 -14.53
N LEU A 231 9.20 -0.09 -13.70
CA LEU A 231 8.28 -0.32 -12.58
C LEU A 231 8.35 0.82 -11.55
N ASN A 232 9.56 1.24 -11.19
CA ASN A 232 9.78 2.32 -10.23
C ASN A 232 9.19 3.65 -10.71
N ASP A 233 9.51 4.05 -11.94
CA ASP A 233 9.03 5.29 -12.53
C ASP A 233 7.50 5.29 -12.67
N MET A 234 6.92 4.17 -13.12
CA MET A 234 5.48 4.01 -13.24
C MET A 234 4.78 4.13 -11.86
N VAL A 235 5.33 3.53 -10.82
CA VAL A 235 4.76 3.65 -9.47
C VAL A 235 4.78 5.10 -9.02
N HIS A 236 5.87 5.84 -9.19
CA HIS A 236 5.97 7.26 -8.83
C HIS A 236 5.04 8.16 -9.65
N GLU A 237 4.78 7.81 -10.93
CA GLU A 237 3.77 8.51 -11.74
C GLU A 237 2.34 8.28 -11.24
N MET A 238 2.05 7.07 -10.74
CA MET A 238 0.73 6.68 -10.26
C MET A 238 0.48 7.08 -8.80
N ASP A 239 1.52 7.06 -7.96
CA ASP A 239 1.44 7.31 -6.52
C ASP A 239 2.70 8.01 -6.01
N HIS A 240 2.61 9.32 -5.86
CA HIS A 240 3.68 10.16 -5.29
C HIS A 240 3.65 10.23 -3.75
N THR A 241 2.78 9.47 -3.10
CA THR A 241 2.59 9.49 -1.64
C THR A 241 3.26 8.33 -0.90
N ARG A 242 3.68 7.30 -1.63
CA ARG A 242 4.31 6.10 -1.09
C ARG A 242 5.65 5.83 -1.73
N LEU A 243 6.47 5.09 -1.01
CA LEU A 243 7.81 4.71 -1.44
C LEU A 243 7.80 3.38 -2.19
N THR A 244 8.86 3.14 -2.95
CA THR A 244 9.15 1.84 -3.56
C THR A 244 10.22 1.10 -2.80
N THR A 245 10.18 -0.23 -2.83
CA THR A 245 11.19 -1.10 -2.23
C THR A 245 11.41 -2.36 -3.06
N ILE A 246 12.53 -3.02 -2.81
CA ILE A 246 12.81 -4.40 -3.23
C ILE A 246 13.29 -5.20 -2.04
N ALA A 247 13.01 -6.50 -2.02
CA ALA A 247 13.63 -7.41 -1.08
C ALA A 247 14.80 -8.14 -1.76
N VAL A 248 15.99 -8.04 -1.20
CA VAL A 248 17.19 -8.66 -1.75
C VAL A 248 17.72 -9.78 -0.87
N VAL A 249 18.46 -10.70 -1.46
CA VAL A 249 19.14 -11.77 -0.70
C VAL A 249 20.23 -11.18 0.20
N SER A 250 20.50 -11.84 1.33
CA SER A 250 21.49 -11.39 2.32
C SER A 250 22.87 -11.08 1.74
N MET A 251 23.28 -11.82 0.71
CA MET A 251 24.60 -11.68 0.08
C MET A 251 24.64 -10.66 -1.05
N CYS A 252 23.55 -9.95 -1.35
CA CYS A 252 23.55 -8.93 -2.39
C CYS A 252 24.49 -7.78 -2.01
N ASP A 253 25.37 -7.40 -2.95
CA ASP A 253 26.27 -6.27 -2.74
C ASP A 253 25.47 -4.97 -2.66
N ILE A 254 25.73 -4.18 -1.63
CA ILE A 254 25.09 -2.87 -1.42
C ILE A 254 25.32 -1.89 -2.59
N HIS A 255 26.32 -2.14 -3.43
CA HIS A 255 26.62 -1.35 -4.63
C HIS A 255 26.06 -1.95 -5.92
N ASP A 256 25.28 -3.05 -5.84
CA ASP A 256 24.64 -3.60 -7.03
C ASP A 256 23.69 -2.56 -7.64
N PRO A 257 23.82 -2.28 -8.95
CA PRO A 257 23.03 -1.22 -9.58
C PRO A 257 21.52 -1.37 -9.43
N TYR A 258 20.98 -2.58 -9.34
CA TYR A 258 19.54 -2.77 -9.28
C TYR A 258 18.95 -2.39 -7.92
N ILE A 259 19.71 -2.55 -6.83
CA ILE A 259 19.22 -2.17 -5.50
C ILE A 259 19.24 -0.66 -5.25
N GLN A 260 19.87 0.11 -6.15
CA GLN A 260 19.89 1.58 -6.11
C GLN A 260 18.70 2.22 -6.83
N ILE A 261 17.79 1.41 -7.41
CA ILE A 261 16.64 1.92 -8.17
C ILE A 261 15.49 2.34 -7.25
N PRO A 262 15.04 1.53 -6.27
CA PRO A 262 13.93 1.90 -5.38
C PRO A 262 14.34 2.95 -4.34
N ASP A 263 13.33 3.55 -3.69
CA ASP A 263 13.55 4.54 -2.64
C ASP A 263 14.22 3.96 -1.39
N VAL A 264 13.86 2.72 -1.04
CA VAL A 264 14.41 2.00 0.12
C VAL A 264 14.80 0.58 -0.23
N ILE A 265 15.84 0.08 0.41
CA ILE A 265 16.37 -1.26 0.21
C ILE A 265 15.96 -2.13 1.40
N SER A 266 15.51 -3.35 1.14
CA SER A 266 15.15 -4.31 2.16
C SER A 266 15.91 -5.61 1.97
N TYR A 267 16.63 -6.07 3.00
CA TYR A 267 17.38 -7.33 2.96
C TYR A 267 16.59 -8.45 3.63
N ASN A 268 16.52 -9.60 2.95
CA ASN A 268 16.02 -10.83 3.53
C ASN A 268 17.17 -11.52 4.29
N HIS A 269 17.13 -11.50 5.62
CA HIS A 269 18.08 -12.20 6.48
C HIS A 269 17.40 -13.35 7.19
N TYR A 270 18.08 -14.51 7.22
CA TYR A 270 17.50 -15.74 7.73
C TYR A 270 18.46 -16.47 8.68
N PHE A 271 19.19 -15.72 9.51
CA PHE A 271 20.07 -16.31 10.51
C PHE A 271 19.28 -17.11 11.54
N GLY A 272 19.69 -18.38 11.76
CA GLY A 272 18.95 -19.33 12.57
C GLY A 272 17.83 -20.08 11.86
N TRP A 273 17.59 -19.82 10.56
CA TRP A 273 16.62 -20.54 9.74
C TRP A 273 17.31 -21.38 8.65
N TYR A 274 17.94 -20.76 7.64
CA TYR A 274 18.68 -21.48 6.60
C TYR A 274 20.12 -21.76 7.00
N GLY A 275 20.68 -21.03 7.94
CA GLY A 275 22.04 -21.18 8.42
C GLY A 275 22.39 -20.18 9.51
N GLY A 276 23.57 -20.35 10.14
CA GLY A 276 24.00 -19.50 11.22
C GLY A 276 23.19 -19.66 12.50
N ASP A 277 23.33 -18.72 13.41
CA ASP A 277 22.64 -18.64 14.69
C ASP A 277 21.86 -17.32 14.77
N VAL A 278 20.74 -17.30 15.50
CA VAL A 278 19.91 -16.10 15.67
C VAL A 278 20.67 -14.92 16.28
N SER A 279 21.74 -15.17 17.04
CA SER A 279 22.62 -14.13 17.59
C SER A 279 23.38 -13.34 16.53
N MET A 280 23.46 -13.84 15.30
CA MET A 280 24.10 -13.13 14.18
C MET A 280 23.26 -11.97 13.63
N ASN A 281 21.97 -11.90 13.96
CA ASN A 281 21.11 -10.83 13.46
C ASN A 281 21.55 -9.44 13.96
N GLY A 282 21.95 -9.30 15.24
CA GLY A 282 22.43 -8.04 15.77
C GLY A 282 23.69 -7.54 15.05
N PRO A 283 24.82 -8.27 15.07
CA PRO A 283 26.07 -7.86 14.43
C PRO A 283 25.98 -7.63 12.90
N TRP A 284 24.95 -8.15 12.25
CA TRP A 284 24.75 -7.96 10.82
C TRP A 284 24.01 -6.64 10.50
N MET A 285 23.23 -6.12 11.47
CA MET A 285 22.48 -4.87 11.32
C MET A 285 23.30 -3.63 11.74
N ASP A 286 24.40 -3.85 12.46
CA ASP A 286 25.35 -2.83 12.91
C ASP A 286 26.40 -2.52 11.82
#